data_5e856af21dc2d93a649d2ac808846ccb
#
_entry.id   5e856af21dc2d93a649d2ac808846ccb
#
_cell.length_a   1.000
_cell.length_b   1.000
_cell.length_c   1.000
_cell.angle_alpha   90.00
_cell.angle_beta   90.00
_cell.angle_gamma   90.00
#
_symmetry.space_group_name_H-M   'P 1'
#
loop_
_entity.id
_entity.type
_entity.pdbx_description
1 polymer ?
#
loop_
_entity_poly.entity_id
_entity_poly.type
_entity_poly.pdbx_seq_one_letter_code
_entity_poly.pdbx_strand_id
1 'polypeptide(L)'
;MAIACASASAAFAQQPQKYEPTIESLDQHALPQWYADAKLGIFIHWGLYSVPGWAPLIHPEHDFSSQDYITSNPYAEWYLNTMRLEGSPTQKYHREHYGAGYDYYNFAAVYNREIQKWNPDEWAKVFRTAGAKYVVLTTKHHDGFTLWPSTTKNPTLPADRQHSSRDIVGELSAAVRGQGLRMGLYYSGGYDWTFVPGPIRVAADYQSVKPQSEAYGKYADAHMRELIERYRPAVLWNDIDYPKSGHPLEIMAEYYNAVPDGVIDNRFGVKHADFVTPEYETLDKINPKKWEECRGLGRSFGYNRAEGEAETIPAADLIHLLVDIVSKNGNLLLDVGPEADGTIPAVQMERLQELGNWLRVNGEAIYGTRPWKRAEGASVEGISVRFTQKDSSVFALLLGDVKTPSVTLKSLTPAAGTKIYLLGNERPLGWSQEGADIKIGLPSPLTGKYAYVLRFDGPVS
;
A
#
# COMPACT_ATOMS: atom_id res chain seq x y z
N MET A 1 50.62 -42.26 14.45
CA MET A 1 50.43 -40.82 14.57
C MET A 1 49.90 -40.36 13.21
N ALA A 2 48.57 -40.15 13.11
CA ALA A 2 47.91 -39.69 11.88
C ALA A 2 47.54 -38.23 12.09
N ILE A 3 48.13 -37.36 11.27
CA ILE A 3 47.85 -35.92 11.29
C ILE A 3 46.60 -35.69 10.42
N ALA A 4 45.50 -35.28 11.04
CA ALA A 4 44.28 -34.86 10.34
C ALA A 4 44.45 -33.38 9.91
N CYS A 5 44.57 -33.14 8.61
CA CYS A 5 44.45 -31.78 8.03
C CYS A 5 42.96 -31.34 8.01
N ALA A 6 42.60 -30.42 8.86
CA ALA A 6 41.34 -29.73 8.78
C ALA A 6 41.44 -28.63 7.70
N SER A 7 40.76 -28.81 6.57
CA SER A 7 40.59 -27.80 5.55
C SER A 7 39.53 -26.82 6.00
N ALA A 8 39.92 -25.61 6.43
CA ALA A 8 39.03 -24.51 6.66
C ALA A 8 38.57 -23.93 5.31
N SER A 9 37.30 -24.16 4.96
CA SER A 9 36.67 -23.49 3.83
C SER A 9 36.40 -22.02 4.22
N ALA A 10 37.23 -21.11 3.70
CA ALA A 10 36.96 -19.69 3.79
C ALA A 10 35.70 -19.38 2.97
N ALA A 11 34.59 -19.04 3.64
CA ALA A 11 33.44 -18.44 2.99
C ALA A 11 33.88 -17.06 2.48
N PHE A 12 34.11 -16.95 1.18
CA PHE A 12 34.24 -15.65 0.53
C PHE A 12 32.92 -14.92 0.72
N ALA A 13 32.92 -13.88 1.54
CA ALA A 13 31.82 -12.90 1.58
C ALA A 13 31.72 -12.31 0.16
N GLN A 14 30.63 -12.62 -0.55
CA GLN A 14 30.33 -12.01 -1.82
C GLN A 14 30.33 -10.49 -1.62
N GLN A 15 31.13 -9.76 -2.41
CA GLN A 15 31.06 -8.30 -2.41
C GLN A 15 29.63 -7.90 -2.77
N PRO A 16 29.06 -6.88 -2.10
CA PRO A 16 27.72 -6.42 -2.41
C PRO A 16 27.66 -6.08 -3.91
N GLN A 17 26.63 -6.59 -4.58
CA GLN A 17 26.41 -6.34 -6.01
C GLN A 17 26.28 -4.82 -6.22
N LYS A 18 27.06 -4.27 -7.13
CA LYS A 18 26.97 -2.88 -7.54
C LYS A 18 26.07 -2.77 -8.76
N TYR A 19 25.04 -1.94 -8.68
CA TYR A 19 24.12 -1.68 -9.79
C TYR A 19 24.59 -0.49 -10.63
N GLU A 20 24.49 -0.63 -11.95
CA GLU A 20 24.74 0.41 -12.92
C GLU A 20 23.40 0.91 -13.51
N PRO A 21 23.33 2.16 -14.06
CA PRO A 21 22.10 2.76 -14.55
C PRO A 21 21.64 2.20 -15.91
N THR A 22 21.55 0.89 -16.02
CA THR A 22 21.07 0.16 -17.20
C THR A 22 19.99 -0.85 -16.82
N ILE A 23 19.05 -1.11 -17.70
CA ILE A 23 17.98 -2.09 -17.45
C ILE A 23 18.56 -3.45 -17.15
N GLU A 24 19.59 -3.86 -17.90
CA GLU A 24 20.26 -5.16 -17.74
C GLU A 24 20.87 -5.32 -16.34
N SER A 25 21.44 -4.26 -15.78
CA SER A 25 21.99 -4.28 -14.42
C SER A 25 20.90 -4.26 -13.37
N LEU A 26 19.88 -3.41 -13.53
CA LEU A 26 18.77 -3.28 -12.58
C LEU A 26 17.92 -4.55 -12.51
N ASP A 27 17.72 -5.25 -13.64
CA ASP A 27 17.00 -6.53 -13.71
C ASP A 27 17.71 -7.70 -12.98
N GLN A 28 18.96 -7.50 -12.53
CA GLN A 28 19.63 -8.44 -11.63
C GLN A 28 19.17 -8.29 -10.18
N HIS A 29 18.42 -7.22 -9.85
CA HIS A 29 17.89 -7.06 -8.50
C HIS A 29 16.82 -8.12 -8.22
N ALA A 30 17.10 -8.96 -7.23
CA ALA A 30 16.15 -9.98 -6.82
C ALA A 30 15.15 -9.40 -5.83
N LEU A 31 13.86 -9.69 -6.03
CA LEU A 31 12.83 -9.29 -5.09
C LEU A 31 13.17 -9.73 -3.66
N PRO A 32 13.34 -8.81 -2.71
CA PRO A 32 13.70 -9.17 -1.34
C PRO A 32 12.63 -10.02 -0.65
N GLN A 33 13.08 -11.04 0.09
CA GLN A 33 12.21 -11.97 0.81
C GLN A 33 11.21 -11.25 1.73
N TRP A 34 11.66 -10.19 2.41
CA TRP A 34 10.81 -9.44 3.33
C TRP A 34 9.57 -8.86 2.64
N TYR A 35 9.71 -8.37 1.39
CA TYR A 35 8.59 -7.78 0.65
C TYR A 35 7.62 -8.85 0.15
N ALA A 36 8.15 -9.98 -0.29
CA ALA A 36 7.36 -11.15 -0.65
C ALA A 36 6.55 -11.71 0.53
N ASP A 37 7.06 -11.56 1.76
CA ASP A 37 6.47 -12.08 3.01
C ASP A 37 5.53 -11.09 3.70
N ALA A 38 5.67 -9.79 3.44
CA ALA A 38 5.01 -8.71 4.15
C ALA A 38 3.48 -8.70 4.04
N LYS A 39 2.92 -8.86 2.84
CA LYS A 39 1.49 -8.95 2.49
C LYS A 39 0.62 -7.73 2.79
N LEU A 40 0.92 -6.95 3.83
CA LEU A 40 0.15 -5.77 4.24
C LEU A 40 1.11 -4.60 4.52
N GLY A 41 0.89 -3.49 3.83
CA GLY A 41 1.44 -2.18 4.10
C GLY A 41 0.35 -1.16 4.40
N ILE A 42 0.73 -0.06 5.05
CA ILE A 42 -0.13 1.12 5.21
C ILE A 42 0.40 2.22 4.31
N PHE A 43 -0.48 2.78 3.49
CA PHE A 43 -0.24 4.00 2.74
C PHE A 43 -0.76 5.20 3.52
N ILE A 44 -0.14 6.36 3.39
CA ILE A 44 -0.60 7.57 4.08
C ILE A 44 -0.60 8.71 3.08
N HIS A 45 -1.80 9.23 2.76
CA HIS A 45 -1.96 10.46 2.03
C HIS A 45 -2.21 11.61 3.00
N TRP A 46 -1.19 12.43 3.24
CA TRP A 46 -1.25 13.56 4.17
C TRP A 46 -0.52 14.77 3.59
N GLY A 47 -1.12 15.95 3.70
CA GLY A 47 -0.58 17.17 3.10
C GLY A 47 -1.51 18.36 3.23
N LEU A 48 -1.30 19.39 2.41
CA LEU A 48 -2.13 20.61 2.44
C LEU A 48 -3.61 20.33 2.18
N TYR A 49 -3.91 19.35 1.33
CA TYR A 49 -5.28 18.92 1.02
C TYR A 49 -6.03 18.35 2.23
N SER A 50 -5.34 17.93 3.28
CA SER A 50 -5.98 17.53 4.54
C SER A 50 -6.59 18.69 5.32
N VAL A 51 -6.22 19.95 5.00
CA VAL A 51 -6.80 21.15 5.64
C VAL A 51 -8.24 21.39 5.18
N PRO A 52 -8.52 21.54 3.86
CA PRO A 52 -9.90 21.55 3.40
C PRO A 52 -10.56 20.18 3.61
N GLY A 53 -9.82 19.10 3.43
CA GLY A 53 -10.24 17.73 3.69
C GLY A 53 -11.59 17.43 3.05
N TRP A 54 -11.75 17.70 1.74
CA TRP A 54 -13.06 17.59 1.09
C TRP A 54 -12.94 17.22 -0.40
N ALA A 55 -13.78 16.31 -0.81
CA ALA A 55 -14.11 16.03 -2.20
C ALA A 55 -15.58 15.63 -2.29
N PRO A 56 -16.23 15.74 -3.46
CA PRO A 56 -17.62 15.32 -3.63
C PRO A 56 -17.77 13.81 -3.45
N LEU A 57 -18.86 13.40 -2.80
CA LEU A 57 -19.28 12.00 -2.77
C LEU A 57 -20.00 11.68 -4.07
N ILE A 58 -19.27 11.12 -5.01
CA ILE A 58 -19.85 10.60 -6.25
C ILE A 58 -19.64 9.10 -6.31
N HIS A 59 -20.54 8.40 -7.02
CA HIS A 59 -20.49 6.95 -7.22
C HIS A 59 -20.24 6.53 -8.69
N PRO A 60 -19.43 7.25 -9.49
CA PRO A 60 -19.03 6.67 -10.75
C PRO A 60 -18.03 5.55 -10.46
N GLU A 61 -18.03 4.54 -11.30
CA GLU A 61 -16.89 3.65 -11.43
C GLU A 61 -15.62 4.49 -11.65
N HIS A 62 -14.44 3.96 -11.27
CA HIS A 62 -13.14 4.63 -11.49
C HIS A 62 -12.86 4.78 -12.99
N ASP A 63 -13.54 5.71 -13.63
CA ASP A 63 -13.34 6.05 -15.03
C ASP A 63 -12.64 7.41 -15.17
N PHE A 64 -11.31 7.37 -15.09
CA PHE A 64 -10.45 8.54 -15.26
C PHE A 64 -10.58 9.22 -16.64
N SER A 65 -11.25 8.59 -17.62
CA SER A 65 -11.53 9.17 -18.93
C SER A 65 -12.84 9.95 -18.98
N SER A 66 -13.74 9.72 -18.04
CA SER A 66 -15.03 10.36 -17.95
C SER A 66 -14.92 11.82 -17.54
N GLN A 67 -15.60 12.70 -18.27
CA GLN A 67 -15.67 14.13 -17.95
C GLN A 67 -16.28 14.38 -16.57
N ASP A 68 -17.30 13.61 -16.22
CA ASP A 68 -17.98 13.74 -14.91
C ASP A 68 -17.04 13.35 -13.78
N TYR A 69 -16.25 12.29 -13.95
CA TYR A 69 -15.23 11.90 -12.99
C TYR A 69 -14.16 12.97 -12.81
N ILE A 70 -13.62 13.52 -13.91
CA ILE A 70 -12.61 14.59 -13.88
C ILE A 70 -13.14 15.83 -13.14
N THR A 71 -14.37 16.25 -13.44
CA THR A 71 -14.97 17.47 -12.88
C THR A 71 -15.39 17.29 -11.42
N SER A 72 -15.85 16.09 -11.07
CA SER A 72 -16.32 15.75 -9.73
C SER A 72 -15.39 14.73 -9.04
N ASN A 73 -14.09 14.84 -9.27
CA ASN A 73 -13.08 13.90 -8.76
C ASN A 73 -13.27 13.67 -7.24
N PRO A 74 -13.45 12.41 -6.79
CA PRO A 74 -13.71 12.08 -5.39
C PRO A 74 -12.45 12.10 -4.51
N TYR A 75 -11.27 12.33 -5.09
CA TYR A 75 -10.00 12.33 -4.38
C TYR A 75 -9.71 13.69 -3.75
N ALA A 76 -9.71 13.74 -2.41
CA ALA A 76 -9.42 14.97 -1.67
C ALA A 76 -8.00 15.49 -1.92
N GLU A 77 -7.04 14.60 -2.19
CA GLU A 77 -5.67 14.97 -2.54
C GLU A 77 -5.55 15.65 -3.92
N TRP A 78 -6.60 15.57 -4.74
CA TRP A 78 -6.74 16.32 -6.00
C TRP A 78 -7.40 17.68 -5.83
N TYR A 79 -7.64 18.13 -4.60
CA TYR A 79 -8.36 19.40 -4.29
C TYR A 79 -7.82 20.59 -5.08
N LEU A 80 -6.48 20.75 -5.18
CA LEU A 80 -5.88 21.86 -5.92
C LEU A 80 -6.24 21.85 -7.40
N ASN A 81 -6.30 20.68 -8.04
CA ASN A 81 -6.72 20.57 -9.43
C ASN A 81 -8.22 20.92 -9.57
N THR A 82 -9.06 20.26 -8.77
CA THR A 82 -10.52 20.34 -8.93
C THR A 82 -11.08 21.70 -8.50
N MET A 83 -10.47 22.41 -7.53
CA MET A 83 -10.86 23.76 -7.18
C MET A 83 -10.59 24.79 -8.31
N ARG A 84 -9.70 24.48 -9.25
CA ARG A 84 -9.40 25.30 -10.44
C ARG A 84 -10.32 25.04 -11.62
N LEU A 85 -11.14 23.98 -11.56
CA LEU A 85 -12.13 23.67 -12.60
C LEU A 85 -13.40 24.50 -12.40
N GLU A 86 -13.69 25.35 -13.40
CA GLU A 86 -14.87 26.22 -13.33
C GLU A 86 -16.17 25.40 -13.24
N GLY A 87 -16.98 25.70 -12.22
CA GLY A 87 -18.25 25.03 -11.95
C GLY A 87 -18.13 23.67 -11.24
N SER A 88 -16.92 23.21 -10.90
CA SER A 88 -16.76 21.95 -10.16
C SER A 88 -17.35 22.05 -8.75
N PRO A 89 -17.82 20.92 -8.17
CA PRO A 89 -18.26 20.88 -6.78
C PRO A 89 -17.18 21.39 -5.81
N THR A 90 -15.92 21.03 -6.05
CA THR A 90 -14.79 21.45 -5.21
C THR A 90 -14.54 22.96 -5.28
N GLN A 91 -14.67 23.57 -6.48
CA GLN A 91 -14.55 25.01 -6.61
C GLN A 91 -15.66 25.73 -5.85
N LYS A 92 -16.90 25.23 -5.94
CA LYS A 92 -18.04 25.78 -5.20
C LYS A 92 -17.80 25.70 -3.69
N TYR A 93 -17.42 24.51 -3.19
CA TYR A 93 -17.07 24.30 -1.78
C TYR A 93 -15.98 25.27 -1.33
N HIS A 94 -14.90 25.41 -2.13
CA HIS A 94 -13.79 26.32 -1.81
C HIS A 94 -14.23 27.77 -1.68
N ARG A 95 -15.03 28.27 -2.64
CA ARG A 95 -15.56 29.62 -2.64
C ARG A 95 -16.48 29.91 -1.44
N GLU A 96 -17.31 28.94 -1.08
CA GLU A 96 -18.25 29.06 0.04
C GLU A 96 -17.53 29.06 1.41
N HIS A 97 -16.47 28.28 1.59
CA HIS A 97 -15.83 28.09 2.89
C HIS A 97 -14.60 28.98 3.11
N TYR A 98 -13.90 29.34 2.04
CA TYR A 98 -12.64 30.09 2.14
C TYR A 98 -12.69 31.43 1.38
N GLY A 99 -13.63 31.60 0.46
CA GLY A 99 -13.72 32.76 -0.41
C GLY A 99 -13.04 32.57 -1.76
N ALA A 100 -13.55 33.25 -2.80
CA ALA A 100 -13.10 33.07 -4.18
C ALA A 100 -11.62 33.45 -4.43
N GLY A 101 -11.05 34.29 -3.60
CA GLY A 101 -9.65 34.76 -3.72
C GLY A 101 -8.67 34.04 -2.80
N TYR A 102 -9.11 33.02 -2.05
CA TYR A 102 -8.21 32.30 -1.15
C TYR A 102 -7.32 31.35 -1.94
N ASP A 103 -6.01 31.54 -1.87
CA ASP A 103 -5.04 30.70 -2.55
C ASP A 103 -4.83 29.38 -1.80
N TYR A 104 -4.72 28.27 -2.54
CA TYR A 104 -4.51 26.94 -1.96
C TYR A 104 -3.29 26.87 -1.03
N TYR A 105 -2.19 27.51 -1.41
CA TYR A 105 -0.95 27.47 -0.61
C TYR A 105 -1.04 28.31 0.69
N ASN A 106 -2.12 29.06 0.91
CA ASN A 106 -2.41 29.65 2.23
C ASN A 106 -2.72 28.55 3.27
N PHE A 107 -3.12 27.36 2.84
CA PHE A 107 -3.28 26.20 3.73
C PHE A 107 -1.96 25.78 4.39
N ALA A 108 -0.78 26.13 3.84
CA ALA A 108 0.50 25.82 4.45
C ALA A 108 0.64 26.37 5.88
N ALA A 109 0.17 27.59 6.12
CA ALA A 109 0.20 28.17 7.46
C ALA A 109 -0.71 27.41 8.45
N VAL A 110 -1.89 26.98 7.99
CA VAL A 110 -2.82 26.17 8.79
C VAL A 110 -2.24 24.80 9.06
N TYR A 111 -1.79 24.10 8.02
CA TYR A 111 -1.18 22.78 8.12
C TYR A 111 0.00 22.77 9.08
N ASN A 112 0.94 23.71 8.90
CA ASN A 112 2.12 23.83 9.75
C ASN A 112 1.81 24.13 11.22
N ARG A 113 0.68 24.77 11.53
CA ARG A 113 0.17 24.93 12.90
C ARG A 113 -0.43 23.62 13.42
N GLU A 114 -1.24 22.94 12.64
CA GLU A 114 -1.99 21.76 13.07
C GLU A 114 -1.07 20.55 13.28
N ILE A 115 -0.07 20.32 12.43
CA ILE A 115 0.88 19.22 12.56
C ILE A 115 1.71 19.26 13.87
N GLN A 116 1.72 20.37 14.60
CA GLN A 116 2.39 20.43 15.91
C GLN A 116 1.72 19.49 16.94
N LYS A 117 0.46 19.11 16.73
CA LYS A 117 -0.29 18.19 17.58
C LYS A 117 0.00 16.71 17.27
N TRP A 118 0.54 16.43 16.09
CA TRP A 118 0.79 15.08 15.61
C TRP A 118 1.90 14.35 16.38
N ASN A 119 1.64 13.09 16.70
CA ASN A 119 2.58 12.19 17.35
C ASN A 119 2.87 10.97 16.44
N PRO A 120 4.09 10.86 15.84
CA PRO A 120 4.44 9.76 14.95
C PRO A 120 4.45 8.38 15.62
N ASP A 121 4.76 8.30 16.92
CA ASP A 121 4.81 7.05 17.66
C ASP A 121 3.40 6.42 17.81
N GLU A 122 2.36 7.24 17.92
CA GLU A 122 0.98 6.77 17.94
C GLU A 122 0.58 6.14 16.61
N TRP A 123 0.91 6.77 15.49
CA TRP A 123 0.68 6.20 14.17
C TRP A 123 1.42 4.87 13.99
N ALA A 124 2.72 4.83 14.27
CA ALA A 124 3.52 3.64 14.13
C ALA A 124 2.98 2.46 14.96
N LYS A 125 2.50 2.74 16.18
CA LYS A 125 1.85 1.76 17.07
C LYS A 125 0.52 1.26 16.49
N VAL A 126 -0.30 2.17 15.95
CA VAL A 126 -1.57 1.81 15.30
C VAL A 126 -1.31 0.89 14.11
N PHE A 127 -0.39 1.24 13.22
CA PHE A 127 -0.08 0.45 12.03
C PHE A 127 0.49 -0.93 12.36
N ARG A 128 1.37 -1.00 13.37
CA ARG A 128 1.84 -2.29 13.88
C ARG A 128 0.70 -3.14 14.42
N THR A 129 -0.23 -2.55 15.17
CA THR A 129 -1.37 -3.25 15.76
C THR A 129 -2.35 -3.72 14.71
N ALA A 130 -2.53 -2.95 13.63
CA ALA A 130 -3.30 -3.35 12.45
C ALA A 130 -2.68 -4.53 11.68
N GLY A 131 -1.43 -4.88 11.97
CA GLY A 131 -0.72 -6.01 11.35
C GLY A 131 0.18 -5.62 10.19
N ALA A 132 0.34 -4.34 9.87
CA ALA A 132 1.23 -3.89 8.79
C ALA A 132 2.67 -4.36 9.01
N LYS A 133 3.40 -4.53 7.91
CA LYS A 133 4.83 -4.85 7.90
C LYS A 133 5.67 -3.70 7.35
N TYR A 134 5.07 -2.81 6.62
CA TYR A 134 5.69 -1.60 6.10
C TYR A 134 4.67 -0.46 6.03
N VAL A 135 5.17 0.75 5.92
CA VAL A 135 4.40 1.98 5.79
C VAL A 135 4.98 2.76 4.61
N VAL A 136 4.15 3.38 3.79
CA VAL A 136 4.56 4.28 2.72
C VAL A 136 3.91 5.64 2.96
N LEU A 137 4.70 6.71 3.04
CA LEU A 137 4.22 8.08 3.24
C LEU A 137 4.31 8.87 1.94
N THR A 138 3.28 9.62 1.58
CA THR A 138 3.37 10.64 0.52
C THR A 138 4.29 11.76 0.98
N THR A 139 5.52 11.79 0.47
CA THR A 139 6.50 12.84 0.84
C THR A 139 6.26 14.14 0.10
N LYS A 140 5.84 14.07 -1.16
CA LYS A 140 5.36 15.16 -2.01
C LYS A 140 4.27 14.62 -2.92
N HIS A 141 3.07 15.17 -2.83
CA HIS A 141 1.99 14.90 -3.77
C HIS A 141 2.03 15.87 -4.96
N HIS A 142 1.04 15.84 -5.85
CA HIS A 142 0.96 16.66 -7.08
C HIS A 142 0.94 18.17 -6.81
N ASP A 143 0.55 18.60 -5.60
CA ASP A 143 0.54 20.00 -5.19
C ASP A 143 1.94 20.59 -4.96
N GLY A 144 2.99 19.76 -4.97
CA GLY A 144 4.38 20.17 -4.86
C GLY A 144 4.84 20.53 -3.43
N PHE A 145 3.95 20.45 -2.43
CA PHE A 145 4.33 20.67 -1.04
C PHE A 145 5.06 19.47 -0.46
N THR A 146 6.25 19.67 0.12
CA THR A 146 7.05 18.58 0.67
C THR A 146 6.84 18.39 2.17
N LEU A 147 6.78 17.14 2.63
CA LEU A 147 6.64 16.80 4.05
C LEU A 147 7.99 16.71 4.79
N TRP A 148 9.05 17.17 4.16
CA TRP A 148 10.38 17.31 4.77
C TRP A 148 10.98 18.67 4.39
N PRO A 149 11.88 19.24 5.23
CA PRO A 149 12.56 20.48 4.93
C PRO A 149 13.66 20.23 3.88
N SER A 150 13.26 20.15 2.59
CA SER A 150 14.18 19.94 1.48
C SER A 150 15.16 21.12 1.35
N THR A 151 16.42 20.81 1.02
CA THR A 151 17.41 21.79 0.63
C THR A 151 17.21 22.30 -0.79
N THR A 152 16.51 21.52 -1.61
CA THR A 152 16.17 21.86 -3.01
C THR A 152 14.90 22.69 -3.03
N LYS A 153 15.04 23.99 -3.25
CA LYS A 153 13.92 24.93 -3.20
C LYS A 153 13.05 24.85 -4.46
N ASN A 154 11.75 24.92 -4.27
CA ASN A 154 10.81 25.09 -5.35
C ASN A 154 10.90 26.54 -5.89
N PRO A 155 11.21 26.75 -7.20
CA PRO A 155 11.40 28.09 -7.74
C PRO A 155 10.10 28.88 -7.91
N THR A 156 8.94 28.24 -7.79
CA THR A 156 7.63 28.83 -8.08
C THR A 156 6.83 29.18 -6.83
N LEU A 157 7.23 28.65 -5.67
CA LEU A 157 6.55 28.90 -4.39
C LEU A 157 7.37 29.79 -3.46
N PRO A 158 6.72 30.68 -2.70
CA PRO A 158 7.36 31.38 -1.57
C PRO A 158 7.94 30.41 -0.56
N ALA A 159 9.05 30.78 0.08
CA ALA A 159 9.80 29.89 0.97
C ALA A 159 8.98 29.33 2.15
N ASP A 160 8.02 30.10 2.65
CA ASP A 160 7.11 29.74 3.75
C ASP A 160 5.97 28.80 3.34
N ARG A 161 5.87 28.46 2.06
CA ARG A 161 4.79 27.62 1.48
C ARG A 161 5.32 26.39 0.74
N GLN A 162 6.61 26.08 0.83
CA GLN A 162 7.26 25.00 0.08
C GLN A 162 7.21 23.67 0.80
N HIS A 163 7.29 23.68 2.14
CA HIS A 163 7.46 22.46 2.91
C HIS A 163 6.86 22.55 4.32
N SER A 164 6.69 21.38 4.91
CA SER A 164 6.34 21.24 6.32
C SER A 164 7.37 21.91 7.23
N SER A 165 6.88 22.50 8.31
CA SER A 165 7.74 23.10 9.37
C SER A 165 8.42 22.04 10.24
N ARG A 166 7.97 20.78 10.16
CA ARG A 166 8.57 19.60 10.81
C ARG A 166 9.14 18.67 9.74
N ASP A 167 10.16 17.89 10.10
CA ASP A 167 10.63 16.78 9.27
C ASP A 167 9.73 15.55 9.48
N ILE A 168 8.52 15.61 8.91
CA ILE A 168 7.52 14.53 9.04
C ILE A 168 8.09 13.21 8.52
N VAL A 169 8.84 13.25 7.41
CA VAL A 169 9.44 12.06 6.81
C VAL A 169 10.45 11.43 7.77
N GLY A 170 11.33 12.22 8.36
CA GLY A 170 12.34 11.74 9.31
C GLY A 170 11.71 11.23 10.61
N GLU A 171 10.79 12.00 11.19
CA GLU A 171 10.13 11.65 12.44
C GLU A 171 9.30 10.36 12.32
N LEU A 172 8.49 10.24 11.25
CA LEU A 172 7.72 9.01 11.01
C LEU A 172 8.63 7.82 10.69
N SER A 173 9.72 8.04 9.93
CA SER A 173 10.68 6.98 9.62
C SER A 173 11.31 6.39 10.88
N ALA A 174 11.66 7.24 11.84
CA ALA A 174 12.20 6.80 13.13
C ALA A 174 11.17 6.01 13.94
N ALA A 175 9.94 6.52 14.06
CA ALA A 175 8.85 5.88 14.79
C ALA A 175 8.46 4.52 14.20
N VAL A 176 8.28 4.43 12.87
CA VAL A 176 7.94 3.21 12.15
C VAL A 176 9.00 2.12 12.33
N ARG A 177 10.28 2.51 12.17
CA ARG A 177 11.41 1.59 12.40
C ARG A 177 11.53 1.18 13.87
N GLY A 178 11.25 2.09 14.80
CA GLY A 178 11.18 1.80 16.24
C GLY A 178 10.15 0.74 16.60
N GLN A 179 9.09 0.60 15.81
CA GLN A 179 8.09 -0.47 15.94
C GLN A 179 8.45 -1.76 15.18
N GLY A 180 9.62 -1.84 14.55
CA GLY A 180 10.06 -2.98 13.75
C GLY A 180 9.38 -3.09 12.39
N LEU A 181 8.75 -2.00 11.91
CA LEU A 181 8.18 -1.91 10.58
C LEU A 181 9.20 -1.31 9.60
N ARG A 182 9.01 -1.57 8.30
CA ARG A 182 9.81 -0.94 7.25
C ARG A 182 9.15 0.34 6.77
N MET A 183 9.96 1.36 6.47
CA MET A 183 9.48 2.64 5.97
C MET A 183 9.74 2.79 4.50
N GLY A 184 8.70 3.07 3.73
CA GLY A 184 8.70 3.44 2.33
C GLY A 184 8.30 4.90 2.13
N LEU A 185 8.69 5.45 1.00
CA LEU A 185 8.42 6.84 0.62
C LEU A 185 7.80 6.89 -0.77
N TYR A 186 6.65 7.57 -0.86
CA TYR A 186 6.02 7.94 -2.12
C TYR A 186 6.50 9.32 -2.57
N TYR A 187 6.67 9.50 -3.86
CA TYR A 187 6.96 10.77 -4.48
C TYR A 187 6.21 10.92 -5.80
N SER A 188 5.46 12.02 -5.98
CA SER A 188 4.86 12.36 -7.26
C SER A 188 5.91 12.88 -8.23
N GLY A 189 6.44 11.98 -9.07
CA GLY A 189 7.44 12.32 -10.08
C GLY A 189 6.83 12.92 -11.34
N GLY A 190 5.67 12.41 -11.77
CA GLY A 190 5.03 12.80 -13.03
C GLY A 190 4.21 14.07 -12.97
N TYR A 191 3.67 14.44 -11.80
CA TYR A 191 2.95 15.69 -11.61
C TYR A 191 3.61 16.58 -10.55
N ASP A 192 3.65 17.86 -10.88
CA ASP A 192 3.91 18.95 -9.93
C ASP A 192 3.20 20.21 -10.44
N TRP A 193 2.07 20.52 -9.82
CA TRP A 193 1.20 21.63 -10.23
C TRP A 193 1.76 23.01 -9.86
N THR A 194 2.96 23.06 -9.27
CA THR A 194 3.72 24.29 -9.11
C THR A 194 4.51 24.62 -10.35
N PHE A 195 4.98 23.61 -11.10
CA PHE A 195 5.72 23.79 -12.37
C PHE A 195 4.78 23.87 -13.58
N VAL A 196 3.72 23.02 -13.60
CA VAL A 196 2.68 23.07 -14.64
C VAL A 196 1.32 23.10 -13.92
N PRO A 197 0.76 24.31 -13.72
CA PRO A 197 -0.38 24.48 -12.81
C PRO A 197 -1.71 23.86 -13.29
N GLY A 198 -1.78 23.29 -14.47
CA GLY A 198 -3.01 22.67 -14.98
C GLY A 198 -4.14 23.70 -15.17
N PRO A 199 -5.40 23.38 -14.87
CA PRO A 199 -5.93 22.11 -14.37
C PRO A 199 -6.13 21.04 -15.45
N ILE A 200 -6.28 19.80 -15.02
CA ILE A 200 -6.76 18.69 -15.87
C ILE A 200 -8.25 18.84 -16.02
N ARG A 201 -8.71 19.15 -17.24
CA ARG A 201 -10.13 19.41 -17.58
C ARG A 201 -10.77 18.25 -18.31
N VAL A 202 -9.95 17.57 -19.11
CA VAL A 202 -10.34 16.44 -19.97
C VAL A 202 -9.24 15.39 -19.94
N ALA A 203 -9.55 14.16 -20.33
CA ALA A 203 -8.57 13.07 -20.34
C ALA A 203 -7.27 13.38 -21.11
N ALA A 204 -7.35 14.16 -22.18
CA ALA A 204 -6.16 14.58 -22.94
C ALA A 204 -5.17 15.44 -22.11
N ASP A 205 -5.65 16.15 -21.10
CA ASP A 205 -4.82 16.99 -20.25
C ASP A 205 -3.87 16.20 -19.35
N TYR A 206 -4.17 14.93 -19.02
CA TYR A 206 -3.31 14.08 -18.20
C TYR A 206 -1.87 14.01 -18.67
N GLN A 207 -1.64 14.09 -19.99
CA GLN A 207 -0.28 14.09 -20.53
C GLN A 207 0.30 15.50 -20.64
N SER A 208 -0.52 16.51 -20.96
CA SER A 208 -0.07 17.89 -21.19
C SER A 208 0.39 18.61 -19.93
N VAL A 209 -0.13 18.20 -18.75
CA VAL A 209 0.22 18.80 -17.45
C VAL A 209 1.40 18.11 -16.76
N LYS A 210 2.02 17.12 -17.39
CA LYS A 210 3.27 16.53 -16.89
C LYS A 210 4.45 17.50 -17.15
N PRO A 211 5.12 18.04 -16.12
CA PRO A 211 6.26 18.92 -16.30
C PRO A 211 7.42 18.16 -16.93
N GLN A 212 7.95 18.70 -18.05
CA GLN A 212 9.01 18.06 -18.84
C GLN A 212 10.26 18.96 -19.00
N SER A 213 10.30 20.10 -18.31
CA SER A 213 11.44 21.01 -18.38
C SER A 213 12.68 20.42 -17.71
N GLU A 214 13.87 20.77 -18.19
CA GLU A 214 15.13 20.39 -17.52
C GLU A 214 15.21 20.89 -16.09
N ALA A 215 14.62 22.03 -15.79
CA ALA A 215 14.55 22.57 -14.42
C ALA A 215 13.76 21.63 -13.50
N TYR A 216 12.64 21.08 -13.98
CA TYR A 216 11.87 20.11 -13.21
C TYR A 216 12.59 18.76 -13.08
N GLY A 217 13.21 18.25 -14.15
CA GLY A 217 14.00 17.01 -14.05
C GLY A 217 15.09 17.08 -13.00
N LYS A 218 15.87 18.17 -12.99
CA LYS A 218 16.89 18.42 -11.97
C LYS A 218 16.31 18.54 -10.56
N TYR A 219 15.15 19.18 -10.41
CA TYR A 219 14.44 19.30 -9.16
C TYR A 219 13.96 17.95 -8.61
N ALA A 220 13.34 17.13 -9.47
CA ALA A 220 12.86 15.80 -9.10
C ALA A 220 14.03 14.86 -8.73
N ASP A 221 15.11 14.85 -9.53
CA ASP A 221 16.32 14.06 -9.27
C ASP A 221 16.96 14.45 -7.91
N ALA A 222 17.06 15.74 -7.63
CA ALA A 222 17.62 16.23 -6.37
C ALA A 222 16.77 15.82 -5.16
N HIS A 223 15.45 15.90 -5.26
CA HIS A 223 14.53 15.42 -4.23
C HIS A 223 14.66 13.91 -3.99
N MET A 224 14.67 13.10 -5.07
CA MET A 224 14.82 11.65 -4.94
C MET A 224 16.14 11.27 -4.27
N ARG A 225 17.26 11.89 -4.66
CA ARG A 225 18.57 11.68 -4.03
C ARG A 225 18.54 12.07 -2.55
N GLU A 226 17.95 13.22 -2.22
CA GLU A 226 17.80 13.67 -0.84
C GLU A 226 16.98 12.68 0.01
N LEU A 227 15.87 12.16 -0.52
CA LEU A 227 15.04 11.15 0.15
C LEU A 227 15.80 9.83 0.36
N ILE A 228 16.53 9.36 -0.65
CA ILE A 228 17.33 8.14 -0.58
C ILE A 228 18.46 8.30 0.45
N GLU A 229 19.22 9.38 0.39
CA GLU A 229 20.36 9.61 1.29
C GLU A 229 19.94 9.79 2.74
N ARG A 230 18.93 10.66 2.98
CA ARG A 230 18.53 11.01 4.35
C ARG A 230 17.74 9.91 5.04
N TYR A 231 16.87 9.23 4.31
CA TYR A 231 15.87 8.36 4.96
C TYR A 231 15.99 6.89 4.59
N ARG A 232 16.76 6.53 3.54
CA ARG A 232 17.01 5.13 3.12
C ARG A 232 15.72 4.30 3.13
N PRO A 233 14.71 4.64 2.32
CA PRO A 233 13.42 3.97 2.33
C PRO A 233 13.52 2.52 1.88
N ALA A 234 12.75 1.62 2.49
CA ALA A 234 12.66 0.22 2.07
C ALA A 234 11.77 0.03 0.81
N VAL A 235 10.87 1.01 0.54
CA VAL A 235 10.08 1.09 -0.69
C VAL A 235 10.26 2.48 -1.26
N LEU A 236 10.70 2.57 -2.52
CA LEU A 236 10.70 3.81 -3.30
C LEU A 236 9.53 3.76 -4.26
N TRP A 237 8.46 4.47 -3.90
CA TRP A 237 7.21 4.49 -4.62
C TRP A 237 7.06 5.77 -5.43
N ASN A 238 7.18 5.71 -6.75
CA ASN A 238 6.98 6.86 -7.64
C ASN A 238 5.56 6.87 -8.19
N ASP A 239 5.07 8.03 -8.62
CA ASP A 239 3.73 8.14 -9.18
C ASP A 239 3.70 8.96 -10.47
N ILE A 240 2.74 8.57 -11.37
CA ILE A 240 2.39 9.26 -12.64
C ILE A 240 3.57 9.37 -13.65
N ASP A 241 4.45 8.42 -13.71
CA ASP A 241 5.72 8.47 -14.46
C ASP A 241 6.80 9.34 -13.80
N TYR A 242 7.95 9.42 -14.44
CA TYR A 242 9.05 10.30 -14.07
C TYR A 242 9.32 11.28 -15.22
N PRO A 243 9.78 12.52 -14.96
CA PRO A 243 10.03 13.48 -16.03
C PRO A 243 11.08 12.96 -17.00
N LYS A 244 10.84 13.13 -18.31
CA LYS A 244 11.77 12.69 -19.36
C LYS A 244 13.14 13.38 -19.30
N SER A 245 13.19 14.58 -18.70
CA SER A 245 14.41 15.34 -18.44
C SER A 245 15.15 14.93 -17.18
N GLY A 246 14.58 14.00 -16.38
CA GLY A 246 15.21 13.39 -15.21
C GLY A 246 15.97 12.10 -15.56
N HIS A 247 16.60 11.49 -14.57
CA HIS A 247 17.49 10.35 -14.72
C HIS A 247 17.02 9.13 -13.92
N PRO A 248 15.85 8.53 -14.23
CA PRO A 248 15.27 7.46 -13.40
C PRO A 248 16.18 6.23 -13.26
N LEU A 249 16.93 5.83 -14.28
CA LEU A 249 17.84 4.69 -14.19
C LEU A 249 19.01 4.94 -13.23
N GLU A 250 19.54 6.17 -13.21
CA GLU A 250 20.57 6.58 -12.25
C GLU A 250 20.02 6.55 -10.82
N ILE A 251 18.83 7.13 -10.60
CA ILE A 251 18.15 7.11 -9.30
C ILE A 251 17.93 5.69 -8.80
N MET A 252 17.47 4.78 -9.68
CA MET A 252 17.27 3.37 -9.32
C MET A 252 18.57 2.67 -8.94
N ALA A 253 19.65 2.89 -9.71
CA ALA A 253 20.97 2.31 -9.42
C ALA A 253 21.53 2.86 -8.10
N GLU A 254 21.47 4.18 -7.89
CA GLU A 254 21.85 4.84 -6.64
C GLU A 254 21.05 4.29 -5.45
N TYR A 255 19.74 4.08 -5.63
CA TYR A 255 18.86 3.54 -4.60
C TYR A 255 19.25 2.11 -4.21
N TYR A 256 19.37 1.18 -5.15
CA TYR A 256 19.76 -0.20 -4.82
C TYR A 256 21.17 -0.30 -4.23
N ASN A 257 22.10 0.56 -4.67
CA ASN A 257 23.43 0.63 -4.08
C ASN A 257 23.39 1.18 -2.63
N ALA A 258 22.45 2.08 -2.32
CA ALA A 258 22.26 2.61 -0.97
C ALA A 258 21.41 1.69 -0.09
N VAL A 259 20.39 1.03 -0.65
CA VAL A 259 19.40 0.19 0.05
C VAL A 259 19.25 -1.14 -0.70
N PRO A 260 20.18 -2.09 -0.54
CA PRO A 260 20.24 -3.32 -1.34
C PRO A 260 19.01 -4.23 -1.20
N ASP A 261 18.23 -4.11 -0.12
CA ASP A 261 16.98 -4.82 0.11
C ASP A 261 15.75 -3.93 -0.10
N GLY A 262 15.92 -2.78 -0.78
CA GLY A 262 14.84 -1.89 -1.17
C GLY A 262 14.05 -2.42 -2.37
N VAL A 263 12.85 -1.90 -2.60
CA VAL A 263 12.02 -2.25 -3.75
C VAL A 263 11.46 -0.99 -4.44
N ILE A 264 11.27 -1.10 -5.76
CA ILE A 264 10.78 -0.02 -6.63
C ILE A 264 9.52 -0.50 -7.35
N ASP A 265 8.51 0.38 -7.44
CA ASP A 265 7.28 0.16 -8.18
C ASP A 265 7.45 0.38 -9.70
N ASN A 266 6.39 0.08 -10.47
CA ASN A 266 6.40 0.20 -11.94
C ASN A 266 6.00 1.58 -12.47
N ARG A 267 5.83 2.58 -11.62
CA ARG A 267 5.30 3.89 -12.05
C ARG A 267 6.38 4.92 -12.42
N PHE A 268 7.64 4.52 -12.57
CA PHE A 268 8.72 5.38 -13.08
C PHE A 268 8.72 5.59 -14.60
N GLY A 269 7.83 4.90 -15.33
CA GLY A 269 7.79 5.00 -16.78
C GLY A 269 8.95 4.30 -17.50
N VAL A 270 9.73 3.46 -16.82
CA VAL A 270 10.79 2.62 -17.35
C VAL A 270 10.42 1.14 -17.26
N LYS A 271 11.15 0.26 -17.94
CA LYS A 271 10.81 -1.17 -17.97
C LYS A 271 11.10 -1.92 -16.67
N HIS A 272 12.08 -1.46 -15.90
CA HIS A 272 12.46 -2.12 -14.65
C HIS A 272 11.47 -1.78 -13.52
N ALA A 273 11.08 -2.80 -12.75
CA ALA A 273 10.33 -2.68 -11.50
C ALA A 273 10.36 -4.00 -10.73
N ASP A 274 10.36 -3.94 -9.40
CA ASP A 274 10.24 -5.10 -8.53
C ASP A 274 8.79 -5.60 -8.43
N PHE A 275 7.83 -4.69 -8.53
CA PHE A 275 6.40 -4.99 -8.43
C PHE A 275 5.55 -4.04 -9.27
N VAL A 276 4.32 -4.48 -9.59
CA VAL A 276 3.33 -3.66 -10.29
C VAL A 276 2.22 -3.21 -9.33
N THR A 277 1.63 -2.04 -9.61
CA THR A 277 0.70 -1.36 -8.69
C THR A 277 -0.67 -1.09 -9.34
N PRO A 278 -1.57 -2.09 -9.43
CA PRO A 278 -2.97 -1.81 -9.72
C PRO A 278 -3.59 -0.98 -8.59
N GLU A 279 -4.53 -0.10 -8.96
CA GLU A 279 -5.21 0.80 -8.04
C GLU A 279 -6.71 0.52 -8.04
N TYR A 280 -7.28 0.19 -6.88
CA TYR A 280 -8.66 -0.28 -6.71
C TYR A 280 -9.04 -1.46 -7.63
N GLU A 281 -8.06 -2.27 -8.03
CA GLU A 281 -8.23 -3.38 -8.95
C GLU A 281 -7.53 -4.64 -8.41
N THR A 282 -8.26 -5.75 -8.33
CA THR A 282 -7.71 -7.07 -8.01
C THR A 282 -7.50 -7.89 -9.26
N LEU A 283 -6.52 -8.80 -9.22
CA LEU A 283 -6.26 -9.71 -10.33
C LEU A 283 -7.15 -10.96 -10.23
N ASP A 284 -7.61 -11.45 -11.40
CA ASP A 284 -8.50 -12.63 -11.46
C ASP A 284 -7.80 -13.95 -11.13
N LYS A 285 -6.48 -14.01 -11.24
CA LYS A 285 -5.67 -15.24 -11.09
C LYS A 285 -4.30 -14.98 -10.49
N ILE A 286 -3.63 -16.06 -10.08
CA ILE A 286 -2.27 -16.01 -9.56
C ILE A 286 -1.35 -15.33 -10.58
N ASN A 287 -0.69 -14.27 -10.14
CA ASN A 287 0.33 -13.59 -10.94
C ASN A 287 1.72 -14.11 -10.53
N PRO A 288 2.54 -14.62 -11.46
CA PRO A 288 3.91 -15.03 -11.15
C PRO A 288 4.81 -13.85 -10.72
N LYS A 289 4.52 -12.62 -11.20
CA LYS A 289 5.20 -11.41 -10.77
C LYS A 289 4.55 -10.85 -9.50
N LYS A 290 5.36 -10.24 -8.65
CA LYS A 290 4.86 -9.55 -7.46
C LYS A 290 4.04 -8.33 -7.86
N TRP A 291 2.96 -8.11 -7.14
CA TRP A 291 2.08 -6.96 -7.33
C TRP A 291 1.59 -6.44 -5.97
N GLU A 292 1.15 -5.20 -5.97
CA GLU A 292 0.65 -4.51 -4.79
C GLU A 292 -0.60 -3.72 -5.18
N GLU A 293 -1.77 -4.11 -4.67
CA GLU A 293 -2.95 -3.27 -4.80
C GLU A 293 -2.82 -2.10 -3.83
N CYS A 294 -2.95 -0.86 -4.32
CA CYS A 294 -3.10 0.32 -3.48
C CYS A 294 -4.54 0.84 -3.54
N ARG A 295 -5.11 1.13 -2.37
CA ARG A 295 -6.46 1.68 -2.25
C ARG A 295 -6.70 2.36 -0.92
N GLY A 296 -7.64 3.32 -0.89
CA GLY A 296 -8.18 3.91 0.33
C GLY A 296 -9.07 2.94 1.12
N LEU A 297 -9.18 3.18 2.42
CA LEU A 297 -10.28 2.64 3.22
C LEU A 297 -11.62 3.22 2.78
N GLY A 298 -11.64 4.50 2.40
CA GLY A 298 -12.73 5.16 1.70
C GLY A 298 -12.52 5.14 0.19
N ARG A 299 -13.14 6.11 -0.49
CA ARG A 299 -12.97 6.33 -1.93
C ARG A 299 -11.81 7.26 -2.24
N SER A 300 -11.57 8.24 -1.35
CA SER A 300 -10.45 9.16 -1.39
C SER A 300 -9.23 8.52 -0.72
N PHE A 301 -8.03 8.81 -1.22
CA PHE A 301 -6.80 8.52 -0.48
C PHE A 301 -6.58 9.59 0.60
N GLY A 302 -6.59 10.87 0.26
CA GLY A 302 -6.54 11.94 1.25
C GLY A 302 -7.80 12.04 2.10
N TYR A 303 -7.66 12.66 3.28
CA TYR A 303 -8.80 12.89 4.16
C TYR A 303 -9.97 13.59 3.47
N ASN A 304 -11.12 12.96 3.47
CA ASN A 304 -12.37 13.53 3.00
C ASN A 304 -13.42 13.52 4.12
N ARG A 305 -13.72 14.69 4.70
CA ARG A 305 -14.69 14.83 5.79
C ARG A 305 -16.13 14.47 5.41
N ALA A 306 -16.40 14.37 4.11
CA ALA A 306 -17.71 13.96 3.62
C ALA A 306 -17.89 12.43 3.65
N GLU A 307 -16.80 11.67 3.72
CA GLU A 307 -16.85 10.21 3.83
C GLU A 307 -17.20 9.78 5.25
N GLY A 308 -18.03 8.77 5.35
CA GLY A 308 -18.46 8.13 6.59
C GLY A 308 -18.47 6.61 6.48
N GLU A 309 -19.33 5.98 7.27
CA GLU A 309 -19.47 4.51 7.29
C GLU A 309 -19.91 3.94 5.93
N ALA A 310 -20.76 4.65 5.20
CA ALA A 310 -21.29 4.21 3.91
C ALA A 310 -20.25 4.22 2.78
N GLU A 311 -19.23 5.10 2.87
CA GLU A 311 -18.17 5.22 1.89
C GLU A 311 -16.94 4.39 2.24
N THR A 312 -16.84 3.92 3.48
CA THR A 312 -15.70 3.15 3.98
C THR A 312 -15.94 1.65 3.80
N ILE A 313 -14.94 0.92 3.30
CA ILE A 313 -15.04 -0.52 3.09
C ILE A 313 -15.41 -1.23 4.40
N PRO A 314 -16.45 -2.12 4.41
CA PRO A 314 -16.77 -2.93 5.58
C PRO A 314 -15.62 -3.84 5.99
N ALA A 315 -15.46 -4.10 7.29
CA ALA A 315 -14.37 -4.94 7.79
C ALA A 315 -14.33 -6.35 7.20
N ALA A 316 -15.50 -6.95 6.95
CA ALA A 316 -15.60 -8.25 6.28
C ALA A 316 -15.00 -8.20 4.88
N ASP A 317 -15.38 -7.18 4.09
CA ASP A 317 -14.93 -7.02 2.71
C ASP A 317 -13.43 -6.69 2.65
N LEU A 318 -12.92 -5.89 3.60
CA LEU A 318 -11.49 -5.59 3.72
C LEU A 318 -10.67 -6.85 4.00
N ILE A 319 -11.13 -7.73 4.89
CA ILE A 319 -10.46 -8.98 5.21
C ILE A 319 -10.53 -9.94 4.01
N HIS A 320 -11.68 -10.05 3.35
CA HIS A 320 -11.85 -10.87 2.15
C HIS A 320 -10.92 -10.39 1.02
N LEU A 321 -10.82 -9.08 0.84
CA LEU A 321 -9.92 -8.45 -0.13
C LEU A 321 -8.46 -8.79 0.14
N LEU A 322 -7.99 -8.60 1.38
CA LEU A 322 -6.62 -8.98 1.76
C LEU A 322 -6.33 -10.45 1.47
N VAL A 323 -7.25 -11.32 1.83
CA VAL A 323 -7.13 -12.77 1.60
C VAL A 323 -7.08 -13.09 0.10
N ASP A 324 -7.94 -12.47 -0.69
CA ASP A 324 -7.96 -12.64 -2.14
C ASP A 324 -6.65 -12.21 -2.79
N ILE A 325 -6.17 -11.00 -2.49
CA ILE A 325 -4.89 -10.45 -2.97
C ILE A 325 -3.73 -11.39 -2.62
N VAL A 326 -3.64 -11.83 -1.38
CA VAL A 326 -2.54 -12.69 -0.90
C VAL A 326 -2.55 -14.05 -1.58
N SER A 327 -3.74 -14.65 -1.80
CA SER A 327 -3.89 -15.92 -2.50
C SER A 327 -3.40 -15.87 -3.96
N LYS A 328 -3.34 -14.67 -4.55
CA LYS A 328 -2.94 -14.39 -5.92
C LYS A 328 -1.53 -13.79 -6.05
N ASN A 329 -0.69 -13.89 -5.00
CA ASN A 329 0.69 -13.39 -4.92
C ASN A 329 0.81 -11.86 -4.69
N GLY A 330 -0.26 -11.18 -4.27
CA GLY A 330 -0.27 -9.75 -4.03
C GLY A 330 0.18 -9.34 -2.63
N ASN A 331 0.42 -8.03 -2.48
CA ASN A 331 0.38 -7.30 -1.22
C ASN A 331 -0.77 -6.30 -1.29
N LEU A 332 -1.35 -5.96 -0.15
CA LEU A 332 -2.27 -4.84 -0.01
C LEU A 332 -1.53 -3.65 0.61
N LEU A 333 -1.52 -2.52 -0.07
CA LEU A 333 -1.09 -1.22 0.46
C LEU A 333 -2.35 -0.41 0.77
N LEU A 334 -2.80 -0.49 2.03
CA LEU A 334 -4.06 0.08 2.50
C LEU A 334 -3.86 1.51 2.98
N ASP A 335 -4.55 2.46 2.34
CA ASP A 335 -4.36 3.87 2.63
C ASP A 335 -5.25 4.39 3.76
N VAL A 336 -4.66 5.30 4.53
CA VAL A 336 -5.33 6.15 5.51
C VAL A 336 -5.13 7.61 5.14
N GLY A 337 -6.20 8.40 5.25
CA GLY A 337 -6.19 9.85 5.03
C GLY A 337 -6.34 10.59 6.35
N PRO A 338 -5.25 11.02 7.00
CA PRO A 338 -5.34 11.76 8.26
C PRO A 338 -5.84 13.20 8.07
N GLU A 339 -6.52 13.72 9.08
CA GLU A 339 -6.84 15.14 9.23
C GLU A 339 -5.56 16.00 9.33
N ALA A 340 -5.70 17.31 9.19
CA ALA A 340 -4.54 18.22 9.20
C ALA A 340 -3.69 18.14 10.47
N ASP A 341 -4.28 17.78 11.61
CA ASP A 341 -3.57 17.62 12.89
C ASP A 341 -2.99 16.22 13.14
N GLY A 342 -3.13 15.32 12.15
CA GLY A 342 -2.66 13.94 12.22
C GLY A 342 -3.68 12.96 12.81
N THR A 343 -4.89 13.38 13.13
CA THR A 343 -5.95 12.46 13.59
C THR A 343 -6.37 11.54 12.44
N ILE A 344 -6.29 10.23 12.63
CA ILE A 344 -6.86 9.26 11.69
C ILE A 344 -8.37 9.17 11.99
N PRO A 345 -9.24 9.31 10.97
CA PRO A 345 -10.69 9.25 11.17
C PRO A 345 -11.15 8.01 11.93
N ALA A 346 -12.14 8.17 12.81
CA ALA A 346 -12.59 7.10 13.71
C ALA A 346 -13.02 5.83 12.96
N VAL A 347 -13.73 5.98 11.84
CA VAL A 347 -14.14 4.85 11.00
C VAL A 347 -12.94 4.09 10.42
N GLN A 348 -11.88 4.80 9.99
CA GLN A 348 -10.65 4.18 9.49
C GLN A 348 -9.91 3.47 10.62
N MET A 349 -9.83 4.07 11.81
CA MET A 349 -9.26 3.44 13.00
C MET A 349 -9.96 2.13 13.39
N GLU A 350 -11.28 2.11 13.31
CA GLU A 350 -12.07 0.90 13.58
C GLU A 350 -11.72 -0.21 12.58
N ARG A 351 -11.65 0.09 11.28
CA ARG A 351 -11.27 -0.90 10.25
C ARG A 351 -9.86 -1.46 10.46
N LEU A 352 -8.90 -0.60 10.80
CA LEU A 352 -7.55 -1.03 11.14
C LEU A 352 -7.53 -1.95 12.37
N GLN A 353 -8.31 -1.64 13.38
CA GLN A 353 -8.41 -2.46 14.60
C GLN A 353 -9.04 -3.83 14.31
N GLU A 354 -10.11 -3.87 13.53
CA GLU A 354 -10.78 -5.13 13.16
C GLU A 354 -9.88 -6.02 12.31
N LEU A 355 -9.19 -5.44 11.32
CA LEU A 355 -8.19 -6.13 10.52
C LEU A 355 -7.07 -6.71 11.40
N GLY A 356 -6.52 -5.91 12.32
CA GLY A 356 -5.48 -6.33 13.24
C GLY A 356 -5.94 -7.45 14.19
N ASN A 357 -7.18 -7.37 14.68
CA ASN A 357 -7.77 -8.42 15.52
C ASN A 357 -7.91 -9.75 14.78
N TRP A 358 -8.32 -9.71 13.50
CA TRP A 358 -8.41 -10.90 12.66
C TRP A 358 -7.03 -11.49 12.34
N LEU A 359 -6.06 -10.63 11.97
CA LEU A 359 -4.69 -11.03 11.65
C LEU A 359 -3.92 -11.62 12.85
N ARG A 360 -4.23 -11.21 14.07
CA ARG A 360 -3.60 -11.77 15.28
C ARG A 360 -3.89 -13.26 15.42
N VAL A 361 -5.06 -13.73 14.97
CA VAL A 361 -5.45 -15.14 14.99
C VAL A 361 -5.02 -15.86 13.72
N ASN A 362 -5.21 -15.21 12.56
CA ASN A 362 -5.14 -15.85 11.25
C ASN A 362 -3.88 -15.49 10.44
N GLY A 363 -2.99 -14.66 10.99
CA GLY A 363 -1.82 -14.13 10.28
C GLY A 363 -0.83 -15.20 9.79
N GLU A 364 -0.84 -16.40 10.36
CA GLU A 364 -0.03 -17.53 9.89
C GLU A 364 -0.38 -17.90 8.43
N ALA A 365 -1.67 -17.81 8.06
CA ALA A 365 -2.16 -18.08 6.71
C ALA A 365 -1.94 -16.92 5.73
N ILE A 366 -1.42 -15.78 6.21
CA ILE A 366 -1.18 -14.55 5.44
C ILE A 366 0.32 -14.30 5.26
N TYR A 367 1.04 -14.06 6.36
CA TYR A 367 2.45 -13.63 6.32
C TYR A 367 3.40 -14.77 5.96
N GLY A 368 4.34 -14.48 5.06
CA GLY A 368 5.32 -15.46 4.61
C GLY A 368 4.76 -16.57 3.74
N THR A 369 3.48 -16.47 3.33
CA THR A 369 2.85 -17.46 2.47
C THR A 369 3.14 -17.21 1.00
N ARG A 370 2.86 -18.21 0.17
CA ARG A 370 2.86 -18.15 -1.29
C ARG A 370 1.50 -18.65 -1.82
N PRO A 371 1.14 -18.34 -3.06
CA PRO A 371 0.00 -18.98 -3.68
C PRO A 371 0.14 -20.49 -3.66
N TRP A 372 -0.96 -21.19 -3.40
CA TRP A 372 -1.01 -22.62 -3.63
C TRP A 372 -1.21 -22.90 -5.12
N LYS A 373 -1.31 -24.17 -5.54
CA LYS A 373 -1.54 -24.56 -6.95
C LYS A 373 -2.77 -23.91 -7.58
N ARG A 374 -3.73 -23.47 -6.78
CA ARG A 374 -4.90 -22.66 -7.16
C ARG A 374 -5.17 -21.61 -6.07
N ALA A 375 -5.62 -20.43 -6.46
CA ALA A 375 -5.99 -19.38 -5.51
C ALA A 375 -7.39 -19.59 -4.93
N GLU A 376 -8.31 -20.18 -5.70
CA GLU A 376 -9.75 -20.17 -5.43
C GLU A 376 -10.34 -21.56 -5.30
N GLY A 377 -11.43 -21.66 -4.54
CA GLY A 377 -12.27 -22.81 -4.38
C GLY A 377 -13.61 -22.44 -3.77
N ALA A 378 -14.42 -23.45 -3.46
CA ALA A 378 -15.71 -23.26 -2.82
C ALA A 378 -16.02 -24.44 -1.90
N SER A 379 -16.90 -24.21 -0.94
CA SER A 379 -17.56 -25.28 -0.19
C SER A 379 -18.86 -25.71 -0.88
N VAL A 380 -19.39 -26.85 -0.46
CA VAL A 380 -20.71 -27.33 -0.90
C VAL A 380 -21.81 -26.40 -0.38
N GLU A 381 -21.61 -25.81 0.79
CA GLU A 381 -22.50 -24.86 1.44
C GLU A 381 -22.50 -23.47 0.77
N GLY A 382 -21.71 -23.27 -0.29
CA GLY A 382 -21.65 -22.02 -1.07
C GLY A 382 -20.70 -20.96 -0.54
N ILE A 383 -19.80 -21.32 0.40
CA ILE A 383 -18.79 -20.41 0.93
C ILE A 383 -17.62 -20.32 -0.05
N SER A 384 -17.23 -19.11 -0.43
CA SER A 384 -16.01 -18.87 -1.22
C SER A 384 -14.76 -19.22 -0.40
N VAL A 385 -13.79 -19.87 -1.03
CA VAL A 385 -12.55 -20.29 -0.39
C VAL A 385 -11.36 -19.70 -1.12
N ARG A 386 -10.34 -19.28 -0.38
CA ARG A 386 -9.03 -18.93 -0.92
C ARG A 386 -7.96 -19.84 -0.34
N PHE A 387 -6.88 -20.03 -1.11
CA PHE A 387 -5.81 -20.92 -0.70
C PHE A 387 -4.46 -20.20 -0.67
N THR A 388 -3.70 -20.45 0.41
CA THR A 388 -2.30 -20.08 0.52
C THR A 388 -1.51 -21.29 0.99
N GLN A 389 -0.17 -21.23 0.86
CA GLN A 389 0.71 -22.26 1.39
C GLN A 389 1.93 -21.66 2.06
N LYS A 390 2.42 -22.33 3.08
CA LYS A 390 3.66 -22.02 3.75
C LYS A 390 4.34 -23.31 4.22
N ASP A 391 5.59 -23.51 3.84
CA ASP A 391 6.32 -24.75 4.10
C ASP A 391 5.51 -25.97 3.60
N SER A 392 5.22 -26.92 4.47
CA SER A 392 4.40 -28.10 4.15
C SER A 392 2.90 -27.93 4.42
N SER A 393 2.47 -26.77 4.90
CA SER A 393 1.08 -26.52 5.25
C SER A 393 0.33 -25.80 4.13
N VAL A 394 -0.91 -26.21 3.90
CA VAL A 394 -1.88 -25.52 3.03
C VAL A 394 -2.95 -24.91 3.91
N PHE A 395 -3.34 -23.68 3.60
CA PHE A 395 -4.40 -22.96 4.29
C PHE A 395 -5.60 -22.81 3.37
N ALA A 396 -6.79 -23.17 3.86
CA ALA A 396 -8.07 -22.88 3.22
C ALA A 396 -8.78 -21.79 4.03
N LEU A 397 -8.93 -20.61 3.43
CA LEU A 397 -9.53 -19.44 4.04
C LEU A 397 -10.99 -19.33 3.57
N LEU A 398 -11.92 -19.57 4.47
CA LEU A 398 -13.37 -19.54 4.24
C LEU A 398 -13.86 -18.09 4.36
N LEU A 399 -14.33 -17.50 3.26
CA LEU A 399 -14.75 -16.11 3.20
C LEU A 399 -16.25 -15.98 3.51
N GLY A 400 -16.58 -15.78 4.76
CA GLY A 400 -17.95 -15.56 5.22
C GLY A 400 -18.33 -16.44 6.43
N ASP A 401 -19.58 -16.31 6.82
CA ASP A 401 -20.14 -17.02 7.98
C ASP A 401 -20.35 -18.50 7.69
N VAL A 402 -19.87 -19.34 8.58
CA VAL A 402 -20.15 -20.78 8.56
C VAL A 402 -21.28 -21.07 9.56
N LYS A 403 -22.45 -21.42 9.03
CA LYS A 403 -23.69 -21.63 9.82
C LYS A 403 -23.97 -23.10 10.19
N THR A 404 -23.10 -24.00 9.74
CA THR A 404 -23.26 -25.45 9.90
C THR A 404 -22.18 -26.02 10.81
N PRO A 405 -22.43 -27.14 11.50
CA PRO A 405 -21.43 -27.78 12.37
C PRO A 405 -20.27 -28.44 11.60
N SER A 406 -20.31 -28.40 10.27
CA SER A 406 -19.27 -28.90 9.38
C SER A 406 -19.23 -28.08 8.11
N VAL A 407 -18.10 -28.11 7.40
CA VAL A 407 -17.94 -27.54 6.06
C VAL A 407 -17.37 -28.59 5.13
N THR A 408 -17.88 -28.62 3.88
CA THR A 408 -17.43 -29.57 2.85
C THR A 408 -16.69 -28.81 1.74
N LEU A 409 -15.36 -28.94 1.70
CA LEU A 409 -14.53 -28.27 0.68
C LEU A 409 -14.46 -29.11 -0.58
N LYS A 410 -14.76 -28.48 -1.73
CA LYS A 410 -14.79 -29.12 -3.03
C LYS A 410 -13.40 -29.39 -3.57
N SER A 411 -13.24 -30.58 -4.19
CA SER A 411 -12.05 -30.97 -4.93
C SER A 411 -10.76 -30.81 -4.11
N LEU A 412 -10.75 -31.36 -2.91
CA LEU A 412 -9.60 -31.40 -2.02
C LEU A 412 -9.41 -32.81 -1.46
N THR A 413 -8.20 -33.32 -1.58
CA THR A 413 -7.86 -34.67 -1.09
C THR A 413 -6.59 -34.61 -0.25
N PRO A 414 -6.69 -34.50 1.08
CA PRO A 414 -5.56 -34.60 1.97
C PRO A 414 -5.00 -36.03 1.98
N ALA A 415 -3.68 -36.15 2.15
CA ALA A 415 -3.07 -37.45 2.37
C ALA A 415 -3.57 -38.09 3.68
N ALA A 416 -3.52 -39.43 3.72
CA ALA A 416 -3.88 -40.15 4.94
C ALA A 416 -3.05 -39.67 6.14
N GLY A 417 -3.70 -39.39 7.26
CA GLY A 417 -3.04 -38.91 8.46
C GLY A 417 -2.81 -37.40 8.54
N THR A 418 -3.21 -36.63 7.51
CA THR A 418 -3.18 -35.15 7.55
C THR A 418 -4.00 -34.67 8.75
N LYS A 419 -3.40 -33.80 9.56
CA LYS A 419 -4.11 -33.11 10.63
C LYS A 419 -4.66 -31.77 10.11
N ILE A 420 -5.89 -31.47 10.46
CA ILE A 420 -6.55 -30.21 10.07
C ILE A 420 -6.87 -29.44 11.35
N TYR A 421 -6.54 -28.17 11.35
CA TYR A 421 -6.80 -27.27 12.48
C TYR A 421 -7.61 -26.05 12.03
N LEU A 422 -8.50 -25.59 12.86
CA LEU A 422 -9.04 -24.23 12.75
C LEU A 422 -8.05 -23.29 13.46
N LEU A 423 -7.54 -22.25 12.78
CA LEU A 423 -6.65 -21.30 13.44
C LEU A 423 -7.36 -20.63 14.65
N GLY A 424 -6.62 -20.47 15.73
CA GLY A 424 -7.17 -20.08 17.04
C GLY A 424 -7.68 -21.24 17.87
N ASN A 425 -7.61 -22.50 17.37
CA ASN A 425 -7.94 -23.70 18.12
C ASN A 425 -6.76 -24.70 18.07
N GLU A 426 -6.35 -25.21 19.23
CA GLU A 426 -5.21 -26.13 19.34
C GLU A 426 -5.57 -27.59 19.01
N ARG A 427 -6.85 -27.94 18.99
CA ARG A 427 -7.29 -29.32 18.77
C ARG A 427 -7.48 -29.60 17.29
N PRO A 428 -6.95 -30.74 16.78
CA PRO A 428 -7.21 -31.16 15.42
C PRO A 428 -8.70 -31.46 15.22
N LEU A 429 -9.20 -31.11 14.05
CA LEU A 429 -10.57 -31.35 13.64
C LEU A 429 -10.74 -32.75 13.08
N GLY A 430 -11.91 -33.37 13.31
CA GLY A 430 -12.30 -34.59 12.61
C GLY A 430 -12.70 -34.28 11.16
N TRP A 431 -12.29 -35.14 10.24
CA TRP A 431 -12.64 -35.03 8.84
C TRP A 431 -12.84 -36.39 8.17
N SER A 432 -13.57 -36.39 7.06
CA SER A 432 -13.77 -37.57 6.19
C SER A 432 -13.71 -37.16 4.72
N GLN A 433 -13.17 -38.08 3.88
CA GLN A 433 -13.23 -37.90 2.44
C GLN A 433 -14.58 -38.35 1.91
N GLU A 434 -15.25 -37.49 1.14
CA GLU A 434 -16.53 -37.74 0.47
C GLU A 434 -16.37 -37.62 -1.06
N GLY A 435 -15.91 -38.69 -1.69
CA GLY A 435 -15.55 -38.64 -3.13
C GLY A 435 -14.35 -37.76 -3.40
N ALA A 436 -14.52 -36.72 -4.19
CA ALA A 436 -13.47 -35.69 -4.46
C ALA A 436 -13.45 -34.59 -3.42
N ASP A 437 -14.42 -34.54 -2.52
CA ASP A 437 -14.63 -33.47 -1.54
C ASP A 437 -14.23 -33.92 -0.14
N ILE A 438 -13.87 -32.98 0.72
CA ILE A 438 -13.55 -33.27 2.12
C ILE A 438 -14.55 -32.58 3.06
N LYS A 439 -15.16 -33.36 3.94
CA LYS A 439 -16.03 -32.86 5.00
C LYS A 439 -15.25 -32.73 6.32
N ILE A 440 -15.31 -31.55 6.93
CA ILE A 440 -14.56 -31.21 8.12
C ILE A 440 -15.54 -30.77 9.21
N GLY A 441 -15.49 -31.42 10.37
CA GLY A 441 -16.26 -31.03 11.55
C GLY A 441 -15.70 -29.76 12.18
N LEU A 442 -16.56 -28.83 12.55
CA LEU A 442 -16.17 -27.57 13.17
C LEU A 442 -16.55 -27.52 14.65
N PRO A 443 -15.82 -26.77 15.49
CA PRO A 443 -16.15 -26.60 16.87
C PRO A 443 -17.47 -25.82 17.05
N SER A 444 -18.20 -26.14 18.12
CA SER A 444 -19.41 -25.40 18.49
C SER A 444 -19.27 -24.89 19.94
N PRO A 445 -19.39 -23.55 20.18
CA PRO A 445 -19.59 -22.50 19.19
C PRO A 445 -18.35 -22.27 18.34
N LEU A 446 -18.55 -21.87 17.06
CA LEU A 446 -17.49 -21.35 16.21
C LEU A 446 -17.16 -19.92 16.64
N THR A 447 -15.90 -19.67 16.99
CA THR A 447 -15.43 -18.34 17.43
C THR A 447 -14.71 -17.64 16.29
N GLY A 448 -14.86 -16.34 16.22
CA GLY A 448 -14.26 -15.49 15.16
C GLY A 448 -15.33 -14.75 14.35
N LYS A 449 -14.87 -13.92 13.43
CA LYS A 449 -15.71 -13.10 12.54
C LYS A 449 -15.09 -13.06 11.15
N TYR A 450 -15.90 -12.79 10.14
CA TYR A 450 -15.54 -12.42 8.77
C TYR A 450 -14.97 -13.55 7.93
N ALA A 451 -13.91 -14.23 8.36
CA ALA A 451 -13.32 -15.36 7.66
C ALA A 451 -12.67 -16.33 8.65
N TYR A 452 -12.73 -17.62 8.32
CA TYR A 452 -12.19 -18.73 9.12
C TYR A 452 -11.11 -19.45 8.36
N VAL A 453 -10.06 -19.88 9.03
CA VAL A 453 -8.90 -20.50 8.39
C VAL A 453 -8.69 -21.91 8.85
N LEU A 454 -8.70 -22.85 7.90
CA LEU A 454 -8.36 -24.25 8.10
C LEU A 454 -6.90 -24.46 7.65
N ARG A 455 -6.04 -24.92 8.57
CA ARG A 455 -4.66 -25.31 8.28
C ARG A 455 -4.58 -26.81 8.12
N PHE A 456 -4.04 -27.26 7.01
CA PHE A 456 -3.76 -28.64 6.69
C PHE A 456 -2.26 -28.91 6.87
N ASP A 457 -1.90 -29.72 7.87
CA ASP A 457 -0.54 -30.15 8.13
C ASP A 457 -0.26 -31.46 7.41
N GLY A 458 0.18 -31.36 6.17
CA GLY A 458 0.49 -32.49 5.29
C GLY A 458 0.11 -32.22 3.84
N PRO A 459 0.47 -33.13 2.93
CA PRO A 459 0.19 -32.97 1.51
C PRO A 459 -1.32 -32.93 1.22
N VAL A 460 -1.72 -32.01 0.34
CA VAL A 460 -3.10 -31.83 -0.14
C VAL A 460 -3.08 -31.78 -1.66
N SER A 461 -3.91 -32.61 -2.32
CA SER A 461 -4.06 -32.63 -3.77
C SER A 461 -5.41 -32.09 -4.22
#